data_d6c43a047b3367025f5d2a4df3c4c955
#
_entry.id   d6c43a047b3367025f5d2a4df3c4c955
#
_cell.length_a   1.000
_cell.length_b   1.000
_cell.length_c   1.000
_cell.angle_alpha   90.00
_cell.angle_beta   90.00
_cell.angle_gamma   90.00
#
_symmetry.space_group_name_H-M   'P 1'
#
loop_
_entity.id
_entity.type
_entity.pdbx_description
1 polymer ?
#
loop_
_entity_poly.entity_id
_entity_poly.type
_entity_poly.pdbx_seq_one_letter_code
_entity_poly.pdbx_strand_id
1 'polypeptide(L)'
;MTSSIQEHTMQLSIITINYNNAEGLRKTLASVAAQTYPNIEHIIVDGNSTDGSVDIIREYADNQAIGDRLEAKGTENSNADTPASTLYTLHLTPSAHIVRWISEPDKGIYNAMNKGIEIALGKRVVNDNHISSPLAFSLSPLASKEYIQILNSGDILAAPDVTERMVVALQQCNSTANSVSDLQQAERAIYSENSERSTASKTSDLQNWIPILYGNMIKEWPNGRRYVDRCQSKDYTPESFYYFYRGTLNHDCAYIRKDLFEKYGLYNEEMKICSDWEWYVRAIVLGGEKTVYTNIDVTVFDMTGISESDGKNRALIQKERREYLESILPAAVLHDYDMLSLPIEQYRRLKKYHLWGIVYLVERVLFKFEKMTNKLKR
;
A
#
# COMPACT_ATOMS: atom_id res chain seq x y z
N MET A 1 -11.95 -23.63 -32.92
CA MET A 1 -12.07 -23.97 -31.50
C MET A 1 -11.22 -22.93 -30.75
N THR A 2 -11.81 -21.81 -30.40
CA THR A 2 -11.18 -20.78 -29.62
C THR A 2 -11.41 -21.11 -28.15
N SER A 3 -10.38 -21.65 -27.49
CA SER A 3 -10.39 -21.78 -26.03
C SER A 3 -10.39 -20.40 -25.45
N SER A 4 -11.51 -19.95 -24.88
CA SER A 4 -11.60 -18.80 -24.02
C SER A 4 -10.72 -19.09 -22.80
N ILE A 5 -9.51 -18.53 -22.78
CA ILE A 5 -8.73 -18.39 -21.56
C ILE A 5 -9.56 -17.42 -20.70
N GLN A 6 -10.23 -17.95 -19.68
CA GLN A 6 -10.80 -17.13 -18.62
C GLN A 6 -9.59 -16.44 -17.96
N GLU A 7 -9.35 -15.19 -18.32
CA GLU A 7 -8.45 -14.34 -17.57
C GLU A 7 -9.02 -14.23 -16.16
N HIS A 8 -8.39 -14.93 -15.20
CA HIS A 8 -8.72 -14.77 -13.80
C HIS A 8 -8.37 -13.33 -13.42
N THR A 9 -9.37 -12.48 -13.37
CA THR A 9 -9.24 -11.09 -12.96
C THR A 9 -8.74 -11.07 -11.51
N MET A 10 -7.68 -10.30 -11.26
CA MET A 10 -7.10 -10.10 -9.92
C MET A 10 -8.15 -9.47 -9.00
N GLN A 11 -8.32 -9.98 -7.79
CA GLN A 11 -9.17 -9.35 -6.77
C GLN A 11 -8.36 -8.36 -5.93
N LEU A 12 -8.91 -7.17 -5.71
CA LEU A 12 -8.40 -6.18 -4.78
C LEU A 12 -9.37 -6.00 -3.62
N SER A 13 -8.90 -6.23 -2.39
CA SER A 13 -9.63 -5.87 -1.17
C SER A 13 -9.17 -4.48 -0.71
N ILE A 14 -10.06 -3.48 -0.76
CA ILE A 14 -9.83 -2.15 -0.19
C ILE A 14 -10.44 -2.16 1.22
N ILE A 15 -9.61 -1.87 2.22
CA ILE A 15 -10.03 -1.85 3.63
C ILE A 15 -10.11 -0.40 4.09
N THR A 16 -11.33 0.06 4.44
CA THR A 16 -11.54 1.38 5.03
C THR A 16 -11.86 1.23 6.50
N ILE A 17 -11.08 1.91 7.35
CA ILE A 17 -11.34 2.01 8.77
C ILE A 17 -11.91 3.37 9.10
N ASN A 18 -12.88 3.42 10.03
CA ASN A 18 -13.58 4.65 10.43
C ASN A 18 -13.83 4.70 11.92
N TYR A 19 -13.69 5.87 12.51
CA TYR A 19 -14.17 6.17 13.86
C TYR A 19 -14.54 7.64 13.97
N ASN A 20 -15.84 7.92 14.12
CA ASN A 20 -16.41 9.27 14.29
C ASN A 20 -15.91 10.27 13.24
N ASN A 21 -15.87 9.86 11.95
CA ASN A 21 -15.46 10.69 10.83
C ASN A 21 -16.44 10.55 9.65
N ALA A 22 -17.71 10.87 9.88
CA ALA A 22 -18.80 10.71 8.91
C ALA A 22 -18.54 11.47 7.60
N GLU A 23 -17.97 12.70 7.66
CA GLU A 23 -17.66 13.50 6.47
C GLU A 23 -16.50 12.90 5.67
N GLY A 24 -15.41 12.53 6.34
CA GLY A 24 -14.28 11.87 5.70
C GLY A 24 -14.68 10.54 5.08
N LEU A 25 -15.48 9.75 5.81
CA LEU A 25 -16.00 8.48 5.32
C LEU A 25 -16.78 8.63 4.01
N ARG A 26 -17.69 9.62 3.90
CA ARG A 26 -18.43 9.87 2.65
C ARG A 26 -17.50 10.09 1.46
N LYS A 27 -16.43 10.87 1.64
CA LYS A 27 -15.43 11.15 0.59
C LYS A 27 -14.72 9.86 0.16
N THR A 28 -14.29 9.06 1.13
CA THR A 28 -13.60 7.79 0.87
C THR A 28 -14.50 6.82 0.12
N LEU A 29 -15.72 6.57 0.63
CA LEU A 29 -16.69 5.67 -0.01
C LEU A 29 -17.02 6.09 -1.44
N ALA A 30 -17.24 7.39 -1.67
CA ALA A 30 -17.50 7.92 -3.01
C ALA A 30 -16.32 7.70 -3.97
N SER A 31 -15.07 7.83 -3.49
CA SER A 31 -13.88 7.62 -4.30
C SER A 31 -13.67 6.14 -4.68
N VAL A 32 -14.06 5.22 -3.80
CA VAL A 32 -14.02 3.77 -4.09
C VAL A 32 -15.16 3.39 -5.03
N ALA A 33 -16.39 3.88 -4.79
CA ALA A 33 -17.52 3.64 -5.69
C ALA A 33 -17.28 4.11 -7.13
N ALA A 34 -16.48 5.16 -7.31
CA ALA A 34 -16.16 5.72 -8.62
C ALA A 34 -15.11 4.91 -9.40
N GLN A 35 -14.52 3.85 -8.83
CA GLN A 35 -13.46 3.10 -9.51
C GLN A 35 -14.02 2.30 -10.69
N THR A 36 -13.28 2.34 -11.81
CA THR A 36 -13.64 1.62 -13.05
C THR A 36 -13.27 0.14 -13.02
N TYR A 37 -12.37 -0.27 -12.12
CA TYR A 37 -11.96 -1.66 -11.98
C TYR A 37 -13.07 -2.49 -11.33
N PRO A 38 -13.58 -3.57 -11.96
CA PRO A 38 -14.81 -4.23 -11.51
C PRO A 38 -14.58 -5.19 -10.32
N ASN A 39 -13.38 -5.73 -10.13
CA ASN A 39 -13.15 -6.80 -9.15
C ASN A 39 -12.61 -6.26 -7.83
N ILE A 40 -13.36 -5.35 -7.21
CA ILE A 40 -13.06 -4.76 -5.91
C ILE A 40 -13.97 -5.37 -4.84
N GLU A 41 -13.35 -5.78 -3.73
CA GLU A 41 -14.02 -6.04 -2.47
C GLU A 41 -13.75 -4.86 -1.53
N HIS A 42 -14.77 -4.12 -1.14
CA HIS A 42 -14.65 -3.02 -0.19
C HIS A 42 -15.05 -3.49 1.21
N ILE A 43 -14.08 -3.54 2.11
CA ILE A 43 -14.27 -3.95 3.50
C ILE A 43 -14.23 -2.70 4.39
N ILE A 44 -15.32 -2.43 5.13
CA ILE A 44 -15.43 -1.26 5.99
C ILE A 44 -15.48 -1.72 7.44
N VAL A 45 -14.56 -1.20 8.26
CA VAL A 45 -14.50 -1.45 9.70
C VAL A 45 -14.76 -0.14 10.44
N ASP A 46 -15.90 -0.03 11.06
CA ASP A 46 -16.30 1.10 11.88
C ASP A 46 -16.09 0.79 13.36
N GLY A 47 -15.43 1.69 14.09
CA GLY A 47 -15.08 1.56 15.51
C GLY A 47 -16.25 1.82 16.47
N ASN A 48 -17.51 1.51 16.08
CA ASN A 48 -18.72 1.84 16.83
C ASN A 48 -18.97 3.36 16.92
N SER A 49 -18.95 4.01 15.78
CA SER A 49 -19.14 5.46 15.66
C SER A 49 -20.56 5.90 16.09
N THR A 50 -20.66 7.13 16.59
CA THR A 50 -21.90 7.73 17.07
C THR A 50 -22.33 8.99 16.30
N ASP A 51 -21.59 9.34 15.24
CA ASP A 51 -21.74 10.57 14.43
C ASP A 51 -22.58 10.39 13.16
N GLY A 52 -23.27 9.25 12.99
CA GLY A 52 -24.03 8.90 11.79
C GLY A 52 -23.23 8.11 10.75
N SER A 53 -21.97 7.78 11.01
CA SER A 53 -21.14 6.98 10.10
C SER A 53 -21.77 5.65 9.71
N VAL A 54 -22.41 4.95 10.66
CA VAL A 54 -23.05 3.64 10.42
C VAL A 54 -24.20 3.74 9.42
N ASP A 55 -24.99 4.81 9.46
CA ASP A 55 -26.08 5.00 8.49
C ASP A 55 -25.54 5.27 7.08
N ILE A 56 -24.43 6.01 6.98
CA ILE A 56 -23.72 6.23 5.70
C ILE A 56 -23.21 4.90 5.11
N ILE A 57 -22.65 4.01 5.95
CA ILE A 57 -22.14 2.70 5.52
C ILE A 57 -23.31 1.84 5.00
N ARG A 58 -24.44 1.83 5.69
CA ARG A 58 -25.64 1.09 5.25
C ARG A 58 -26.16 1.59 3.91
N GLU A 59 -26.34 2.91 3.77
CA GLU A 59 -26.75 3.52 2.50
C GLU A 59 -25.79 3.15 1.35
N TYR A 60 -24.49 3.21 1.59
CA TYR A 60 -23.48 2.84 0.62
C TYR A 60 -23.58 1.37 0.21
N ALA A 61 -23.68 0.45 1.18
CA ALA A 61 -23.79 -0.98 0.92
C ALA A 61 -25.09 -1.33 0.16
N ASP A 62 -26.22 -0.71 0.54
CA ASP A 62 -27.50 -0.92 -0.13
C ASP A 62 -27.48 -0.42 -1.59
N ASN A 63 -26.83 0.72 -1.85
CA ASN A 63 -26.70 1.26 -3.20
C ASN A 63 -25.85 0.36 -4.12
N GLN A 64 -24.77 -0.25 -3.62
CA GLN A 64 -24.00 -1.22 -4.38
C GLN A 64 -24.81 -2.48 -4.68
N ALA A 65 -25.60 -2.99 -3.73
CA ALA A 65 -26.47 -4.14 -3.92
C ALA A 65 -27.59 -3.91 -4.98
N ILE A 66 -28.08 -2.68 -5.10
CA ILE A 66 -29.09 -2.31 -6.12
C ILE A 66 -28.48 -2.28 -7.51
N GLY A 67 -27.24 -1.82 -7.66
CA GLY A 67 -26.48 -1.86 -8.92
C GLY A 67 -26.47 -3.26 -9.52
N ASP A 68 -26.12 -4.26 -8.73
CA ASP A 68 -26.12 -5.68 -9.14
C ASP A 68 -27.50 -6.18 -9.62
N ARG A 69 -28.59 -5.71 -8.99
CA ARG A 69 -29.95 -6.15 -9.36
C ARG A 69 -30.47 -5.53 -10.66
N LEU A 70 -30.02 -4.34 -11.00
CA LEU A 70 -30.45 -3.65 -12.23
C LEU A 70 -29.79 -4.24 -13.47
N GLU A 71 -28.55 -4.71 -13.40
CA GLU A 71 -27.90 -5.42 -14.49
C GLU A 71 -28.55 -6.80 -14.76
N ALA A 72 -29.00 -7.49 -13.73
CA ALA A 72 -29.70 -8.78 -13.87
C ALA A 72 -31.13 -8.64 -14.45
N LYS A 73 -31.71 -7.44 -14.54
CA LYS A 73 -33.05 -7.17 -15.07
C LYS A 73 -33.07 -6.43 -16.42
N GLY A 74 -31.93 -6.25 -17.06
CA GLY A 74 -31.78 -5.54 -18.32
C GLY A 74 -32.27 -6.26 -19.55
N THR A 75 -33.48 -6.87 -19.54
CA THR A 75 -34.28 -7.20 -20.72
C THR A 75 -35.75 -7.12 -20.34
N GLU A 76 -36.39 -6.08 -20.82
CA GLU A 76 -37.76 -5.90 -21.23
C GLU A 76 -38.49 -4.64 -20.74
N ASN A 77 -38.91 -3.93 -21.77
CA ASN A 77 -40.02 -2.98 -21.90
C ASN A 77 -39.80 -1.48 -21.76
N SER A 78 -39.63 -0.92 -22.96
CA SER A 78 -40.04 0.41 -23.34
C SER A 78 -41.56 0.60 -23.20
N ASN A 79 -42.04 1.58 -22.43
CA ASN A 79 -43.17 2.42 -22.86
C ASN A 79 -43.22 3.70 -22.02
N ALA A 80 -43.55 4.74 -22.77
CA ALA A 80 -43.46 6.15 -22.48
C ALA A 80 -44.51 6.70 -21.52
N ASP A 81 -44.26 7.96 -21.10
CA ASP A 81 -45.11 8.98 -20.52
C ASP A 81 -45.12 9.12 -18.99
N THR A 82 -44.24 9.98 -18.51
CA THR A 82 -44.55 10.93 -17.43
C THR A 82 -43.55 12.10 -17.36
N PRO A 83 -43.96 13.33 -16.93
CA PRO A 83 -43.28 14.57 -17.22
C PRO A 83 -42.06 14.86 -16.31
N ALA A 84 -41.15 15.63 -16.87
CA ALA A 84 -39.88 16.09 -16.34
C ALA A 84 -39.92 16.56 -14.88
N SER A 85 -39.29 15.84 -14.01
CA SER A 85 -38.67 16.35 -12.78
C SER A 85 -37.16 16.19 -12.93
N THR A 86 -36.42 17.20 -12.57
CA THR A 86 -34.97 17.32 -12.72
C THR A 86 -34.25 16.12 -12.11
N LEU A 87 -33.99 15.11 -12.94
CA LEU A 87 -33.18 13.99 -12.60
C LEU A 87 -31.72 14.44 -12.64
N TYR A 88 -31.09 14.51 -11.48
CA TYR A 88 -29.64 14.37 -11.40
C TYR A 88 -29.33 12.96 -11.89
N THR A 89 -28.87 12.84 -13.12
CA THR A 89 -28.40 11.59 -13.68
C THR A 89 -27.11 11.24 -12.95
N LEU A 90 -27.20 10.45 -11.88
CA LEU A 90 -26.08 9.67 -11.38
C LEU A 90 -25.75 8.69 -12.51
N HIS A 91 -24.65 8.94 -13.21
CA HIS A 91 -24.03 7.92 -14.03
C HIS A 91 -23.52 6.85 -13.07
N LEU A 92 -24.35 5.86 -12.81
CA LEU A 92 -23.95 4.61 -12.19
C LEU A 92 -22.97 3.95 -13.14
N THR A 93 -21.69 3.94 -12.81
CA THR A 93 -20.70 3.12 -13.50
C THR A 93 -21.01 1.65 -13.24
N PRO A 94 -20.85 0.75 -14.21
CA PRO A 94 -21.30 -0.63 -14.14
C PRO A 94 -20.32 -1.56 -13.39
N SER A 95 -19.79 -1.17 -12.25
CA SER A 95 -18.99 -2.05 -11.41
C SER A 95 -19.61 -2.15 -10.02
N ALA A 96 -20.41 -3.18 -9.81
CA ALA A 96 -20.92 -3.51 -8.50
C ALA A 96 -19.78 -4.09 -7.67
N HIS A 97 -19.26 -3.29 -6.75
CA HIS A 97 -18.24 -3.75 -5.82
C HIS A 97 -18.88 -4.58 -4.71
N ILE A 98 -18.22 -5.67 -4.31
CA ILE A 98 -18.64 -6.43 -3.13
C ILE A 98 -18.36 -5.58 -1.91
N VAL A 99 -19.39 -5.26 -1.11
CA VAL A 99 -19.24 -4.51 0.13
C VAL A 99 -19.47 -5.41 1.32
N ARG A 100 -18.51 -5.43 2.24
CA ARG A 100 -18.62 -6.07 3.56
C ARG A 100 -18.32 -5.04 4.61
N TRP A 101 -19.06 -5.03 5.71
CA TRP A 101 -18.79 -4.09 6.77
C TRP A 101 -19.15 -4.63 8.16
N ILE A 102 -18.45 -4.10 9.15
CA ILE A 102 -18.75 -4.30 10.57
C ILE A 102 -18.71 -2.97 11.30
N SER A 103 -19.55 -2.82 12.34
CA SER A 103 -19.44 -1.71 13.30
C SER A 103 -19.41 -2.32 14.70
N GLU A 104 -18.27 -2.18 15.37
CA GLU A 104 -18.02 -2.69 16.70
C GLU A 104 -16.85 -1.94 17.37
N PRO A 105 -16.82 -1.83 18.71
CA PRO A 105 -15.70 -1.18 19.38
C PRO A 105 -14.35 -1.78 18.98
N ASP A 106 -13.37 -0.93 18.78
CA ASP A 106 -11.97 -1.31 18.54
C ASP A 106 -11.04 -0.81 19.66
N LYS A 107 -9.79 -1.28 19.62
CA LYS A 107 -8.72 -0.88 20.54
C LYS A 107 -7.75 0.13 19.92
N GLY A 108 -8.14 0.75 18.81
CA GLY A 108 -7.34 1.69 18.05
C GLY A 108 -7.18 1.29 16.59
N ILE A 109 -6.51 2.16 15.83
CA ILE A 109 -6.40 2.12 14.37
C ILE A 109 -5.92 0.75 13.84
N TYR A 110 -4.88 0.16 14.44
CA TYR A 110 -4.34 -1.12 13.97
C TYR A 110 -5.21 -2.32 14.33
N ASN A 111 -5.99 -2.26 15.42
CA ASN A 111 -7.00 -3.27 15.70
C ASN A 111 -8.12 -3.24 14.66
N ALA A 112 -8.56 -2.04 14.23
CA ALA A 112 -9.54 -1.89 13.16
C ALA A 112 -8.97 -2.39 11.81
N MET A 113 -7.73 -2.04 11.46
CA MET A 113 -7.06 -2.54 10.25
C MET A 113 -6.95 -4.07 10.26
N ASN A 114 -6.54 -4.66 11.39
CA ASN A 114 -6.42 -6.11 11.55
C ASN A 114 -7.75 -6.84 11.35
N LYS A 115 -8.85 -6.31 11.90
CA LYS A 115 -10.19 -6.85 11.66
C LYS A 115 -10.53 -6.87 10.17
N GLY A 116 -10.23 -5.79 9.44
CA GLY A 116 -10.42 -5.71 7.99
C GLY A 116 -9.57 -6.72 7.23
N ILE A 117 -8.30 -6.89 7.61
CA ILE A 117 -7.40 -7.88 7.02
C ILE A 117 -7.90 -9.31 7.31
N GLU A 118 -8.37 -9.59 8.53
CA GLU A 118 -8.95 -10.89 8.88
C GLU A 118 -10.19 -11.23 8.05
N ILE A 119 -11.04 -10.23 7.76
CA ILE A 119 -12.19 -10.38 6.87
C ILE A 119 -11.71 -10.69 5.45
N ALA A 120 -10.72 -9.94 4.92
CA ALA A 120 -10.13 -10.18 3.62
C ALA A 120 -9.51 -11.58 3.52
N LEU A 121 -8.88 -12.07 4.59
CA LEU A 121 -8.30 -13.42 4.68
C LEU A 121 -9.35 -14.54 4.88
N GLY A 122 -10.64 -14.20 5.02
CA GLY A 122 -11.69 -15.18 5.36
C GLY A 122 -11.58 -15.78 6.77
N LYS A 123 -10.76 -15.18 7.64
CA LYS A 123 -10.56 -15.64 9.03
C LYS A 123 -11.60 -15.07 10.00
N ARG A 124 -12.30 -14.03 9.57
CA ARG A 124 -13.39 -13.40 10.32
C ARG A 124 -14.65 -13.40 9.47
N VAL A 125 -15.73 -13.95 10.02
CA VAL A 125 -17.03 -14.01 9.35
C VAL A 125 -17.77 -12.69 9.60
N VAL A 126 -18.31 -12.10 8.54
CA VAL A 126 -19.25 -11.00 8.59
C VAL A 126 -20.67 -11.57 8.53
N ASN A 127 -21.58 -11.15 9.40
CA ASN A 127 -22.96 -11.66 9.38
C ASN A 127 -23.63 -11.35 8.05
N ASP A 128 -24.43 -12.29 7.52
CA ASP A 128 -25.07 -12.22 6.18
C ASP A 128 -25.90 -10.95 5.95
N ASN A 129 -26.36 -10.27 7.01
CA ASN A 129 -27.09 -9.01 6.92
C ASN A 129 -26.22 -7.80 6.51
N HIS A 130 -24.91 -7.98 6.40
CA HIS A 130 -23.92 -6.96 6.07
C HIS A 130 -23.14 -7.28 4.80
N ILE A 131 -23.68 -8.14 3.95
CA ILE A 131 -23.09 -8.50 2.64
C ILE A 131 -24.04 -8.04 1.54
N SER A 132 -23.59 -7.16 0.68
CA SER A 132 -24.40 -6.60 -0.41
C SER A 132 -24.61 -7.56 -1.60
N SER A 133 -23.85 -8.65 -1.70
CA SER A 133 -23.99 -9.64 -2.77
C SER A 133 -23.77 -11.07 -2.28
N PRO A 134 -24.76 -11.99 -2.46
CA PRO A 134 -24.65 -13.40 -2.04
C PRO A 134 -23.83 -14.29 -2.98
N LEU A 135 -23.36 -13.81 -4.13
CA LEU A 135 -22.99 -14.68 -5.24
C LEU A 135 -21.50 -15.02 -5.39
N ALA A 136 -20.61 -14.57 -4.52
CA ALA A 136 -19.18 -14.76 -4.76
C ALA A 136 -18.38 -15.36 -3.60
N PHE A 137 -18.90 -16.35 -2.89
CA PHE A 137 -18.05 -17.19 -2.06
C PHE A 137 -17.51 -18.35 -2.88
N SER A 138 -16.64 -18.09 -3.81
CA SER A 138 -15.74 -19.11 -4.33
C SER A 138 -14.52 -19.17 -3.39
N LEU A 139 -14.50 -20.18 -2.52
CA LEU A 139 -13.28 -20.66 -1.88
C LEU A 139 -12.35 -21.17 -2.99
N SER A 140 -11.78 -20.27 -3.76
CA SER A 140 -10.78 -20.64 -4.76
C SER A 140 -9.44 -20.85 -4.06
N PRO A 141 -8.76 -21.99 -4.27
CA PRO A 141 -7.41 -22.23 -3.73
C PRO A 141 -6.34 -21.34 -4.38
N LEU A 142 -6.71 -20.34 -5.16
CA LEU A 142 -5.80 -19.44 -5.86
C LEU A 142 -5.59 -18.11 -5.10
N ALA A 143 -5.30 -18.18 -3.83
CA ALA A 143 -4.97 -17.02 -2.96
C ALA A 143 -3.80 -16.12 -3.45
N SER A 144 -3.18 -16.45 -4.56
CA SER A 144 -1.96 -15.82 -5.06
C SER A 144 -2.16 -14.58 -5.93
N LYS A 145 -3.41 -14.25 -6.28
CA LYS A 145 -3.73 -13.09 -7.13
C LYS A 145 -4.58 -12.06 -6.41
N GLU A 146 -4.50 -12.03 -5.09
CA GLU A 146 -5.28 -11.14 -4.25
C GLU A 146 -4.38 -10.15 -3.53
N TYR A 147 -4.77 -8.88 -3.58
CA TYR A 147 -4.05 -7.78 -2.95
C TYR A 147 -4.95 -7.04 -1.97
N ILE A 148 -4.32 -6.43 -0.98
CA ILE A 148 -4.96 -5.57 0.00
C ILE A 148 -4.40 -4.16 -0.14
N GLN A 149 -5.28 -3.17 -0.13
CA GLN A 149 -4.98 -1.75 0.08
C GLN A 149 -5.72 -1.28 1.33
N ILE A 150 -5.06 -0.51 2.19
CA ILE A 150 -5.70 0.13 3.35
C ILE A 150 -5.89 1.60 3.02
N LEU A 151 -7.13 2.07 3.11
CA LEU A 151 -7.53 3.44 2.80
C LEU A 151 -8.36 3.98 3.96
N ASN A 152 -7.77 4.84 4.80
CA ASN A 152 -8.44 5.36 5.98
C ASN A 152 -9.59 6.31 5.62
N SER A 153 -10.59 6.44 6.50
CA SER A 153 -11.66 7.43 6.29
C SER A 153 -11.11 8.86 6.30
N GLY A 154 -11.40 9.60 5.23
CA GLY A 154 -10.82 10.91 4.92
C GLY A 154 -9.89 10.89 3.71
N ASP A 155 -9.14 9.80 3.54
CA ASP A 155 -8.29 9.61 2.36
C ASP A 155 -9.13 9.13 1.17
N ILE A 156 -8.75 9.52 -0.05
CA ILE A 156 -9.48 9.17 -1.25
C ILE A 156 -8.55 8.62 -2.34
N LEU A 157 -9.07 7.78 -3.20
CA LEU A 157 -8.38 7.37 -4.42
C LEU A 157 -8.25 8.57 -5.37
N ALA A 158 -7.08 8.77 -5.96
CA ALA A 158 -6.72 10.01 -6.67
C ALA A 158 -7.48 10.22 -7.98
N ALA A 159 -7.99 9.15 -8.60
CA ALA A 159 -8.76 9.18 -9.84
C ALA A 159 -9.65 7.94 -9.97
N PRO A 160 -10.73 7.98 -10.78
CA PRO A 160 -11.60 6.82 -10.97
C PRO A 160 -10.94 5.61 -11.61
N ASP A 161 -9.86 5.79 -12.36
CA ASP A 161 -9.12 4.73 -13.05
C ASP A 161 -7.86 4.24 -12.32
N VAL A 162 -7.62 4.75 -11.11
CA VAL A 162 -6.36 4.47 -10.42
C VAL A 162 -6.18 2.99 -10.08
N THR A 163 -7.25 2.34 -9.63
CA THR A 163 -7.23 0.91 -9.33
C THR A 163 -6.90 0.06 -10.57
N GLU A 164 -7.55 0.38 -11.70
CA GLU A 164 -7.28 -0.30 -12.97
C GLU A 164 -5.82 -0.11 -13.40
N ARG A 165 -5.29 1.11 -13.33
CA ARG A 165 -3.88 1.41 -13.67
C ARG A 165 -2.90 0.68 -12.78
N MET A 166 -3.18 0.56 -11.49
CA MET A 166 -2.36 -0.20 -10.53
C MET A 166 -2.38 -1.70 -10.85
N VAL A 167 -3.54 -2.25 -11.18
CA VAL A 167 -3.69 -3.66 -11.59
C VAL A 167 -2.94 -3.94 -12.89
N VAL A 168 -3.05 -3.07 -13.89
CA VAL A 168 -2.29 -3.18 -15.15
C VAL A 168 -0.78 -3.13 -14.88
N ALA A 169 -0.31 -2.24 -14.01
CA ALA A 169 1.09 -2.18 -13.61
C ALA A 169 1.56 -3.48 -12.93
N LEU A 170 0.76 -4.07 -12.05
CA LEU A 170 1.04 -5.38 -11.44
C LEU A 170 1.17 -6.48 -12.50
N GLN A 171 0.24 -6.55 -13.46
CA GLN A 171 0.26 -7.55 -14.53
C GLN A 171 1.50 -7.40 -15.42
N GLN A 172 1.84 -6.17 -15.80
CA GLN A 172 3.03 -5.88 -16.62
C GLN A 172 4.33 -6.26 -15.90
N CYS A 173 4.46 -5.90 -14.62
CA CYS A 173 5.64 -6.24 -13.83
C CYS A 173 5.78 -7.76 -13.66
N ASN A 174 4.68 -8.48 -13.41
CA ASN A 174 4.70 -9.93 -13.28
C ASN A 174 5.09 -10.64 -14.59
N SER A 175 4.62 -10.14 -15.75
CA SER A 175 5.01 -10.68 -17.05
C SER A 175 6.48 -10.41 -17.39
N THR A 176 7.00 -9.24 -17.01
CA THR A 176 8.39 -8.86 -17.23
C THR A 176 9.35 -9.60 -16.28
N ALA A 177 8.92 -9.88 -15.04
CA ALA A 177 9.71 -10.65 -14.08
C ALA A 177 10.00 -12.07 -14.61
N ASN A 178 9.04 -12.69 -15.28
CA ASN A 178 9.25 -13.99 -15.94
C ASN A 178 10.28 -13.92 -17.08
N SER A 179 10.37 -12.80 -17.81
CA SER A 179 11.31 -12.61 -18.90
C SER A 179 12.72 -12.19 -18.43
N VAL A 180 12.83 -11.43 -17.33
CA VAL A 180 14.10 -11.00 -16.73
C VAL A 180 14.81 -12.14 -16.01
N SER A 181 14.04 -13.08 -15.38
CA SER A 181 14.64 -14.30 -14.81
C SER A 181 15.30 -15.16 -15.90
N ASP A 182 14.67 -15.23 -17.08
CA ASP A 182 15.22 -15.96 -18.24
C ASP A 182 16.45 -15.25 -18.83
N LEU A 183 16.46 -13.92 -18.87
CA LEU A 183 17.61 -13.13 -19.34
C LEU A 183 18.80 -13.20 -18.36
N GLN A 184 18.55 -13.11 -17.04
CA GLN A 184 19.60 -13.26 -16.02
C GLN A 184 20.16 -14.68 -15.94
N GLN A 185 19.34 -15.71 -16.21
CA GLN A 185 19.84 -17.09 -16.37
C GLN A 185 20.67 -17.23 -17.63
N ALA A 186 20.28 -16.62 -18.74
CA ALA A 186 21.04 -16.62 -19.98
C ALA A 186 22.40 -15.88 -19.81
N GLU A 187 22.42 -14.73 -19.16
CA GLU A 187 23.67 -14.02 -18.85
C GLU A 187 24.58 -14.82 -17.90
N ARG A 188 24.02 -15.46 -16.86
CA ARG A 188 24.80 -16.33 -15.98
C ARG A 188 25.34 -17.58 -16.68
N ALA A 189 24.60 -18.12 -17.65
CA ALA A 189 25.04 -19.28 -18.45
C ALA A 189 26.22 -18.91 -19.41
N ILE A 190 26.30 -17.66 -19.87
CA ILE A 190 27.39 -17.18 -20.67
C ILE A 190 28.70 -17.01 -19.87
N TYR A 191 28.60 -16.77 -18.56
CA TYR A 191 29.77 -16.57 -17.68
C TYR A 191 30.11 -17.76 -16.76
N SER A 192 29.35 -18.87 -16.82
CA SER A 192 29.65 -20.09 -16.11
C SER A 192 29.86 -21.28 -17.05
N GLU A 193 31.06 -21.44 -17.55
CA GLU A 193 31.52 -22.77 -17.96
C GLU A 193 31.71 -23.60 -16.69
N ASN A 194 30.87 -24.64 -16.53
CA ASN A 194 30.82 -25.64 -15.46
C ASN A 194 29.85 -25.36 -14.32
N SER A 195 28.61 -25.84 -14.44
CA SER A 195 27.97 -26.55 -13.35
C SER A 195 26.70 -27.31 -13.80
N GLU A 196 26.54 -28.45 -13.21
CA GLU A 196 25.63 -29.54 -13.49
C GLU A 196 24.14 -29.17 -13.55
N ARG A 197 23.46 -29.83 -14.47
CA ARG A 197 22.01 -29.79 -14.67
C ARG A 197 21.27 -30.18 -13.40
N SER A 198 20.80 -29.19 -12.65
CA SER A 198 19.80 -29.39 -11.62
C SER A 198 18.40 -29.32 -12.27
N THR A 199 17.69 -30.44 -12.23
CA THR A 199 16.28 -30.56 -12.57
C THR A 199 15.45 -29.74 -11.59
N ALA A 200 15.17 -28.49 -11.93
CA ALA A 200 14.22 -27.67 -11.19
C ALA A 200 12.81 -28.21 -11.44
N SER A 201 12.24 -28.80 -10.41
CA SER A 201 10.84 -29.16 -10.24
C SER A 201 9.98 -27.95 -10.58
N LYS A 202 8.90 -28.17 -11.36
CA LYS A 202 7.80 -27.22 -11.59
C LYS A 202 7.07 -26.94 -10.26
N THR A 203 7.64 -26.13 -9.39
CA THR A 203 6.95 -25.57 -8.24
C THR A 203 6.39 -24.23 -8.65
N SER A 204 5.10 -24.25 -8.93
CA SER A 204 4.07 -23.20 -8.90
C SER A 204 4.45 -21.80 -9.39
N ASP A 205 3.67 -21.31 -10.34
CA ASP A 205 3.58 -19.95 -10.91
C ASP A 205 3.45 -18.82 -9.86
N LEU A 206 3.45 -19.13 -8.59
CA LEU A 206 3.23 -18.24 -7.44
C LEU A 206 4.48 -17.49 -6.98
N GLN A 207 5.69 -18.00 -7.23
CA GLN A 207 6.94 -17.41 -6.75
C GLN A 207 7.34 -16.12 -7.46
N ASN A 208 6.69 -15.78 -8.58
CA ASN A 208 7.08 -14.65 -9.41
C ASN A 208 6.17 -13.40 -9.25
N TRP A 209 5.12 -13.46 -8.43
CA TRP A 209 4.22 -12.32 -8.24
C TRP A 209 4.84 -11.28 -7.30
N ILE A 210 4.71 -10.01 -7.72
CA ILE A 210 5.24 -8.88 -6.94
C ILE A 210 4.56 -8.85 -5.56
N PRO A 211 5.34 -8.91 -4.47
CA PRO A 211 4.80 -8.91 -3.12
C PRO A 211 4.10 -7.59 -2.76
N ILE A 212 4.72 -6.45 -3.13
CA ILE A 212 4.24 -5.11 -2.81
C ILE A 212 4.46 -4.19 -4.00
N LEU A 213 3.37 -3.65 -4.56
CA LEU A 213 3.40 -2.55 -5.53
C LEU A 213 2.98 -1.27 -4.82
N TYR A 214 3.69 -0.17 -5.06
CA TYR A 214 3.33 1.12 -4.47
C TYR A 214 3.49 2.26 -5.47
N GLY A 215 2.70 3.33 -5.26
CA GLY A 215 2.74 4.53 -6.08
C GLY A 215 2.95 5.80 -5.27
N ASN A 216 2.51 6.92 -5.81
CA ASN A 216 2.60 8.23 -5.18
C ASN A 216 1.42 8.48 -4.25
N MET A 217 1.66 9.26 -3.19
CA MET A 217 0.65 9.85 -2.34
C MET A 217 0.59 11.36 -2.58
N ILE A 218 -0.60 11.89 -2.79
CA ILE A 218 -0.83 13.34 -2.86
C ILE A 218 -1.23 13.81 -1.46
N LYS A 219 -0.40 14.59 -0.80
CA LYS A 219 -0.74 15.24 0.47
C LYS A 219 -1.54 16.49 0.20
N GLU A 220 -2.73 16.60 0.81
CA GLU A 220 -3.61 17.76 0.67
C GLU A 220 -3.87 18.43 2.02
N TRP A 221 -3.56 19.74 2.10
CA TRP A 221 -3.81 20.55 3.29
C TRP A 221 -5.17 21.24 3.22
N PRO A 222 -5.78 21.65 4.35
CA PRO A 222 -7.07 22.34 4.39
C PRO A 222 -7.14 23.62 3.55
N ASN A 223 -6.01 24.25 3.28
CA ASN A 223 -5.89 25.43 2.43
C ASN A 223 -5.82 25.12 0.93
N GLY A 224 -6.03 23.86 0.52
CA GLY A 224 -5.97 23.42 -0.87
C GLY A 224 -4.55 23.22 -1.43
N ARG A 225 -3.52 23.42 -0.63
CA ARG A 225 -2.14 23.11 -1.03
C ARG A 225 -1.99 21.61 -1.23
N ARG A 226 -1.35 21.20 -2.34
CA ARG A 226 -1.03 19.80 -2.65
C ARG A 226 0.47 19.59 -2.83
N TYR A 227 0.95 18.42 -2.43
CA TYR A 227 2.32 17.96 -2.64
C TYR A 227 2.30 16.47 -2.99
N VAL A 228 2.98 16.10 -4.08
CA VAL A 228 3.12 14.69 -4.49
C VAL A 228 4.33 14.09 -3.78
N ASP A 229 4.07 13.18 -2.86
CA ASP A 229 5.08 12.35 -2.23
C ASP A 229 5.25 11.08 -3.08
N ARG A 230 6.41 10.96 -3.71
CA ARG A 230 6.70 9.83 -4.60
C ARG A 230 7.12 8.56 -3.87
N CYS A 231 7.20 8.58 -2.54
CA CYS A 231 7.63 7.42 -1.74
C CYS A 231 8.90 6.73 -2.28
N GLN A 232 9.64 7.42 -3.14
CA GLN A 232 10.81 6.89 -3.83
C GLN A 232 12.04 7.74 -3.52
N SER A 233 13.15 7.09 -3.19
CA SER A 233 14.46 7.71 -3.11
C SER A 233 15.31 7.32 -4.33
N LYS A 234 16.11 8.27 -4.83
CA LYS A 234 17.08 7.99 -5.90
C LYS A 234 18.30 7.23 -5.41
N ASP A 235 18.55 7.24 -4.13
CA ASP A 235 19.80 6.76 -3.53
C ASP A 235 19.64 5.45 -2.73
N TYR A 236 18.40 5.07 -2.39
CA TYR A 236 18.08 3.82 -1.68
C TYR A 236 16.62 3.41 -1.91
N THR A 237 16.39 2.11 -1.93
CA THR A 237 15.07 1.49 -2.14
C THR A 237 14.47 1.00 -0.81
N PRO A 238 13.19 0.69 -0.75
CA PRO A 238 12.57 0.11 0.44
C PRO A 238 13.22 -1.19 0.95
N GLU A 239 13.93 -1.92 0.11
CA GLU A 239 14.71 -3.10 0.55
C GLU A 239 15.93 -2.72 1.41
N SER A 240 16.32 -1.44 1.40
CA SER A 240 17.38 -0.93 2.27
C SER A 240 16.84 -0.59 3.64
N PHE A 241 17.47 -1.12 4.70
CA PHE A 241 17.11 -0.75 6.08
C PHE A 241 17.19 0.77 6.31
N TYR A 242 18.15 1.46 5.66
CA TYR A 242 18.29 2.92 5.78
C TYR A 242 17.05 3.69 5.30
N TYR A 243 16.28 3.14 4.34
CA TYR A 243 15.02 3.72 3.91
C TYR A 243 14.04 3.83 5.09
N PHE A 244 13.84 2.73 5.83
CA PHE A 244 12.94 2.70 6.99
C PHE A 244 13.52 3.38 8.23
N TYR A 245 14.84 3.42 8.37
CA TYR A 245 15.48 4.21 9.42
C TYR A 245 15.14 5.70 9.28
N ARG A 246 15.00 6.22 8.06
CA ARG A 246 14.73 7.63 7.76
C ARG A 246 13.26 7.97 7.50
N GLY A 247 12.47 7.04 7.03
CA GLY A 247 11.11 7.27 6.56
C GLY A 247 10.18 6.09 6.72
N THR A 248 9.19 6.02 5.88
CA THR A 248 8.26 4.90 5.74
C THR A 248 7.79 4.77 4.30
N LEU A 249 7.25 3.60 3.96
CA LEU A 249 6.40 3.41 2.81
C LEU A 249 4.96 3.73 3.26
N ASN A 250 4.24 4.56 2.49
CA ASN A 250 2.87 4.91 2.84
C ASN A 250 1.93 3.75 2.50
N HIS A 251 1.18 3.26 3.48
CA HIS A 251 0.32 2.08 3.32
C HIS A 251 -0.89 2.34 2.42
N ASP A 252 -1.40 3.55 2.40
CA ASP A 252 -2.57 3.97 1.62
C ASP A 252 -2.33 3.97 0.10
N CYS A 253 -1.07 4.11 -0.34
CA CYS A 253 -0.69 4.02 -1.75
C CYS A 253 0.01 2.69 -2.13
N ALA A 254 -0.08 1.66 -1.27
CA ALA A 254 0.53 0.36 -1.48
C ALA A 254 -0.51 -0.76 -1.67
N TYR A 255 -0.27 -1.61 -2.67
CA TYR A 255 -0.99 -2.86 -2.89
C TYR A 255 -0.11 -3.99 -2.37
N ILE A 256 -0.56 -4.61 -1.28
CA ILE A 256 0.16 -5.65 -0.55
C ILE A 256 -0.47 -7.00 -0.88
N ARG A 257 0.31 -7.96 -1.34
CA ARG A 257 -0.19 -9.30 -1.63
C ARG A 257 -0.71 -9.96 -0.34
N LYS A 258 -1.89 -10.51 -0.40
CA LYS A 258 -2.70 -10.96 0.75
C LYS A 258 -1.99 -12.01 1.61
N ASP A 259 -1.27 -12.95 0.98
CA ASP A 259 -0.52 -14.00 1.69
C ASP A 259 0.62 -13.49 2.58
N LEU A 260 1.08 -12.26 2.37
CA LEU A 260 2.11 -11.66 3.22
C LEU A 260 1.61 -11.41 4.65
N PHE A 261 0.32 -11.11 4.82
CA PHE A 261 -0.26 -11.00 6.16
C PHE A 261 -0.40 -12.37 6.85
N GLU A 262 -0.47 -13.46 6.10
CA GLU A 262 -0.39 -14.80 6.67
C GLU A 262 1.04 -15.17 7.05
N LYS A 263 2.00 -14.81 6.19
CA LYS A 263 3.42 -15.14 6.36
C LYS A 263 4.08 -14.33 7.48
N TYR A 264 3.82 -13.03 7.52
CA TYR A 264 4.47 -12.10 8.45
C TYR A 264 3.60 -11.70 9.64
N GLY A 265 2.32 -12.12 9.67
CA GLY A 265 1.35 -11.73 10.70
C GLY A 265 0.74 -10.36 10.45
N LEU A 266 -0.20 -10.00 11.30
CA LEU A 266 -0.95 -8.76 11.27
C LEU A 266 -0.14 -7.57 11.84
N TYR A 267 -0.72 -6.39 11.86
CA TYR A 267 -0.15 -5.21 12.51
C TYR A 267 -0.07 -5.40 14.03
N ASN A 268 0.94 -4.82 14.66
CA ASN A 268 1.10 -4.84 16.11
C ASN A 268 0.14 -3.84 16.76
N GLU A 269 -0.86 -4.33 17.49
CA GLU A 269 -1.90 -3.51 18.13
C GLU A 269 -1.41 -2.75 19.38
N GLU A 270 -0.23 -3.08 19.90
CA GLU A 270 0.37 -2.34 21.02
C GLU A 270 0.96 -1.00 20.56
N MET A 271 1.35 -0.90 19.29
CA MET A 271 1.80 0.35 18.69
C MET A 271 0.62 1.24 18.30
N LYS A 272 0.76 2.54 18.50
CA LYS A 272 -0.32 3.51 18.23
C LYS A 272 -0.22 4.19 16.87
N ILE A 273 1.01 4.35 16.34
CA ILE A 273 1.24 5.16 15.13
C ILE A 273 2.17 4.48 14.13
N CYS A 274 3.06 3.57 14.54
CA CYS A 274 4.15 3.05 13.70
C CYS A 274 4.03 1.57 13.34
N SER A 275 2.87 0.93 13.51
CA SER A 275 2.75 -0.51 13.26
C SER A 275 2.77 -0.87 11.77
N ASP A 276 2.32 0.01 10.88
CA ASP A 276 2.49 -0.13 9.44
C ASP A 276 3.98 -0.08 9.05
N TRP A 277 4.73 0.88 9.60
CA TRP A 277 6.17 0.98 9.43
C TRP A 277 6.89 -0.27 9.99
N GLU A 278 6.52 -0.75 11.17
CA GLU A 278 7.04 -1.98 11.79
C GLU A 278 6.80 -3.18 10.88
N TRP A 279 5.58 -3.32 10.37
CA TRP A 279 5.21 -4.42 9.48
C TRP A 279 6.05 -4.41 8.19
N TYR A 280 6.27 -3.24 7.59
CA TYR A 280 7.15 -3.14 6.41
C TYR A 280 8.60 -3.51 6.73
N VAL A 281 9.14 -3.10 7.88
CA VAL A 281 10.49 -3.52 8.29
C VAL A 281 10.54 -5.04 8.41
N ARG A 282 9.54 -5.64 9.03
CA ARG A 282 9.45 -7.10 9.22
C ARG A 282 9.34 -7.86 7.90
N ALA A 283 8.48 -7.42 6.99
CA ALA A 283 8.26 -8.10 5.71
C ALA A 283 9.37 -7.81 4.70
N ILE A 284 9.74 -6.54 4.51
CA ILE A 284 10.64 -6.12 3.43
C ILE A 284 12.10 -6.29 3.85
N VAL A 285 12.49 -5.72 4.99
CA VAL A 285 13.90 -5.68 5.39
C VAL A 285 14.35 -7.02 5.98
N LEU A 286 13.61 -7.53 6.95
CA LEU A 286 13.94 -8.77 7.62
C LEU A 286 13.50 -10.00 6.81
N GLY A 287 12.35 -9.93 6.16
CA GLY A 287 11.79 -11.02 5.37
C GLY A 287 12.30 -11.08 3.93
N GLY A 288 12.91 -10.02 3.42
CA GLY A 288 13.48 -9.96 2.07
C GLY A 288 12.44 -9.83 0.95
N GLU A 289 11.21 -9.41 1.26
CA GLU A 289 10.17 -9.21 0.24
C GLU A 289 10.52 -8.05 -0.69
N LYS A 290 10.24 -8.23 -1.97
CA LYS A 290 10.51 -7.25 -3.01
C LYS A 290 9.41 -6.19 -3.06
N THR A 291 9.80 -4.98 -3.43
CA THR A 291 8.87 -3.90 -3.70
C THR A 291 9.04 -3.39 -5.13
N VAL A 292 7.96 -2.91 -5.72
CA VAL A 292 8.01 -2.26 -7.03
C VAL A 292 7.31 -0.91 -6.94
N TYR A 293 8.00 0.11 -7.41
CA TYR A 293 7.44 1.45 -7.53
C TYR A 293 6.79 1.66 -8.89
N THR A 294 5.64 2.30 -8.90
CA THR A 294 5.00 2.83 -10.11
C THR A 294 4.73 4.33 -9.97
N ASN A 295 4.93 5.10 -11.06
CA ASN A 295 4.66 6.54 -11.04
C ASN A 295 3.18 6.84 -11.27
N ILE A 296 2.32 6.24 -10.45
CA ILE A 296 0.87 6.47 -10.43
C ILE A 296 0.54 7.21 -9.15
N ASP A 297 -0.21 8.30 -9.25
CA ASP A 297 -0.80 8.97 -8.10
C ASP A 297 -1.97 8.12 -7.63
N VAL A 298 -1.81 7.46 -6.45
CA VAL A 298 -2.76 6.45 -5.96
C VAL A 298 -3.79 7.06 -5.05
N THR A 299 -3.35 7.83 -4.05
CA THR A 299 -4.24 8.39 -3.03
C THR A 299 -4.02 9.88 -2.85
N VAL A 300 -5.08 10.56 -2.41
CA VAL A 300 -5.02 11.91 -1.83
C VAL A 300 -5.23 11.74 -0.33
N PHE A 301 -4.18 12.03 0.42
CA PHE A 301 -4.10 11.92 1.86
C PHE A 301 -4.52 13.24 2.52
N ASP A 302 -5.48 13.16 3.43
CA ASP A 302 -5.96 14.31 4.20
C ASP A 302 -4.98 14.63 5.33
N MET A 303 -4.30 15.79 5.21
CA MET A 303 -3.30 16.27 6.18
C MET A 303 -3.90 16.71 7.51
N THR A 304 -5.20 16.53 7.75
CA THR A 304 -5.86 16.74 9.06
C THR A 304 -5.84 15.49 9.95
N GLY A 305 -5.38 14.35 9.42
CA GLY A 305 -5.36 13.06 10.10
C GLY A 305 -4.41 12.98 11.32
N ILE A 306 -4.55 11.90 12.09
CA ILE A 306 -3.83 11.69 13.38
C ILE A 306 -2.30 11.65 13.18
N SER A 307 -1.83 11.08 12.07
CA SER A 307 -0.40 10.87 11.80
C SER A 307 0.38 12.17 11.56
N GLU A 308 -0.30 13.23 11.11
CA GLU A 308 0.32 14.50 10.70
C GLU A 308 -0.04 15.68 11.63
N SER A 309 -0.81 15.44 12.70
CA SER A 309 -1.26 16.49 13.60
C SER A 309 -0.09 17.26 14.20
N ASP A 310 0.31 18.37 13.54
CA ASP A 310 1.18 19.47 14.00
C ASP A 310 2.40 19.09 14.85
N GLY A 311 3.04 17.95 14.56
CA GLY A 311 4.21 17.49 15.29
C GLY A 311 3.95 16.96 16.70
N LYS A 312 2.69 16.93 17.17
CA LYS A 312 2.32 16.41 18.51
C LYS A 312 2.70 14.94 18.68
N ASN A 313 2.60 14.16 17.62
CA ASN A 313 2.88 12.73 17.65
C ASN A 313 4.36 12.39 17.33
N ARG A 314 5.19 13.38 17.00
CA ARG A 314 6.59 13.15 16.62
C ARG A 314 7.39 12.42 17.70
N ALA A 315 7.19 12.79 18.95
CA ALA A 315 7.88 12.13 20.08
C ALA A 315 7.43 10.66 20.22
N LEU A 316 6.13 10.38 20.04
CA LEU A 316 5.60 9.01 20.08
C LEU A 316 6.13 8.19 18.92
N ILE A 317 6.13 8.73 17.70
CA ILE A 317 6.70 8.07 16.50
C ILE A 317 8.18 7.72 16.76
N GLN A 318 8.97 8.67 17.28
CA GLN A 318 10.37 8.42 17.56
C GLN A 318 10.57 7.35 18.63
N LYS A 319 9.73 7.37 19.68
CA LYS A 319 9.76 6.40 20.76
C LYS A 319 9.44 4.98 20.23
N GLU A 320 8.29 4.80 19.58
CA GLU A 320 7.87 3.48 19.07
C GLU A 320 8.88 2.89 18.09
N ARG A 321 9.36 3.72 17.14
CA ARG A 321 10.41 3.26 16.20
C ARG A 321 11.69 2.87 16.92
N ARG A 322 12.12 3.66 17.92
CA ARG A 322 13.34 3.40 18.66
C ARG A 322 13.24 2.11 19.46
N GLU A 323 12.17 1.92 20.19
CA GLU A 323 11.91 0.70 20.98
C GLU A 323 11.89 -0.55 20.09
N TYR A 324 11.25 -0.48 18.93
CA TYR A 324 11.25 -1.59 17.98
C TYR A 324 12.65 -1.87 17.43
N LEU A 325 13.38 -0.83 16.98
CA LEU A 325 14.74 -1.02 16.46
C LEU A 325 15.71 -1.60 17.50
N GLU A 326 15.60 -1.19 18.77
CA GLU A 326 16.39 -1.75 19.88
C GLU A 326 16.05 -3.22 20.15
N SER A 327 14.83 -3.65 19.82
CA SER A 327 14.43 -5.05 19.98
C SER A 327 14.96 -5.99 18.89
N ILE A 328 15.25 -5.47 17.69
CA ILE A 328 15.65 -6.27 16.52
C ILE A 328 17.11 -6.13 16.12
N LEU A 329 17.79 -5.06 16.55
CA LEU A 329 19.18 -4.77 16.16
C LEU A 329 20.12 -4.80 17.36
N PRO A 330 21.35 -5.31 17.17
CA PRO A 330 22.42 -5.10 18.13
C PRO A 330 22.67 -3.60 18.36
N ALA A 331 22.92 -3.21 19.62
CA ALA A 331 23.13 -1.82 19.99
C ALA A 331 24.27 -1.13 19.19
N ALA A 332 25.32 -1.86 18.86
CA ALA A 332 26.43 -1.36 18.04
C ALA A 332 25.97 -1.01 16.62
N VAL A 333 25.12 -1.84 15.99
CA VAL A 333 24.59 -1.59 14.65
C VAL A 333 23.69 -0.34 14.67
N LEU A 334 22.81 -0.24 15.66
CA LEU A 334 21.93 0.92 15.79
C LEU A 334 22.72 2.21 16.03
N HIS A 335 23.79 2.13 16.85
CA HIS A 335 24.71 3.25 17.07
C HIS A 335 25.37 3.71 15.75
N ASP A 336 25.81 2.77 14.90
CA ASP A 336 26.39 3.11 13.60
C ASP A 336 25.38 3.85 12.70
N TYR A 337 24.11 3.44 12.67
CA TYR A 337 23.05 4.16 11.95
C TYR A 337 22.81 5.56 12.52
N ASP A 338 22.79 5.71 13.84
CA ASP A 338 22.66 7.01 14.52
C ASP A 338 23.80 7.95 14.12
N MET A 339 25.03 7.46 14.15
CA MET A 339 26.23 8.24 13.83
C MET A 339 26.34 8.60 12.34
N LEU A 340 25.95 7.67 11.44
CA LEU A 340 26.12 7.85 10.00
C LEU A 340 24.95 8.60 9.35
N SER A 341 23.79 8.69 9.99
CA SER A 341 22.61 9.28 9.38
C SER A 341 22.81 10.74 8.95
N LEU A 342 23.40 11.58 9.80
CA LEU A 342 23.68 12.99 9.49
C LEU A 342 24.76 13.16 8.41
N PRO A 343 25.92 12.52 8.50
CA PRO A 343 26.92 12.53 7.43
C PRO A 343 26.38 12.09 6.06
N ILE A 344 25.57 11.03 6.02
CA ILE A 344 24.95 10.57 4.77
C ILE A 344 24.04 11.65 4.18
N GLU A 345 23.22 12.30 4.99
CA GLU A 345 22.33 13.37 4.51
C GLU A 345 23.13 14.60 4.03
N GLN A 346 24.20 14.96 4.71
CA GLN A 346 25.10 16.05 4.28
C GLN A 346 25.75 15.70 2.93
N TYR A 347 26.29 14.48 2.79
CA TYR A 347 26.84 13.99 1.53
C TYR A 347 25.83 14.10 0.38
N ARG A 348 24.59 13.64 0.60
CA ARG A 348 23.52 13.67 -0.40
C ARG A 348 23.17 15.10 -0.84
N ARG A 349 23.13 16.05 0.11
CA ARG A 349 22.93 17.48 -0.20
C ARG A 349 24.06 18.03 -1.07
N LEU A 350 25.30 17.74 -0.70
CA LEU A 350 26.47 18.18 -1.46
C LEU A 350 26.48 17.61 -2.86
N LYS A 351 26.14 16.32 -3.03
CA LYS A 351 26.00 15.66 -4.33
C LYS A 351 24.88 16.29 -5.17
N LYS A 352 23.72 16.56 -4.57
CA LYS A 352 22.58 17.21 -5.23
C LYS A 352 22.93 18.58 -5.83
N TYR A 353 23.73 19.36 -5.13
CA TYR A 353 24.17 20.69 -5.56
C TYR A 353 25.52 20.69 -6.29
N HIS A 354 26.04 19.52 -6.69
CA HIS A 354 27.32 19.34 -7.38
C HIS A 354 28.54 19.89 -6.61
N LEU A 355 28.44 20.02 -5.28
CA LEU A 355 29.50 20.56 -4.41
C LEU A 355 30.46 19.48 -3.90
N TRP A 356 30.28 18.21 -4.27
CA TRP A 356 31.11 17.11 -3.79
C TRP A 356 32.59 17.24 -4.16
N GLY A 357 32.88 17.81 -5.33
CA GLY A 357 34.26 18.11 -5.75
C GLY A 357 35.02 19.05 -4.81
N ILE A 358 34.30 19.97 -4.17
CA ILE A 358 34.89 20.91 -3.18
C ILE A 358 35.25 20.14 -1.90
N VAL A 359 34.39 19.25 -1.43
CA VAL A 359 34.65 18.40 -0.24
C VAL A 359 35.89 17.56 -0.49
N TYR A 360 35.99 16.89 -1.64
CA TYR A 360 37.15 16.08 -2.01
C TYR A 360 38.44 16.92 -2.04
N LEU A 361 38.38 18.15 -2.51
CA LEU A 361 39.54 19.05 -2.52
C LEU A 361 39.96 19.39 -1.08
N VAL A 362 39.00 19.72 -0.22
CA VAL A 362 39.27 20.04 1.21
C VAL A 362 39.87 18.84 1.92
N GLU A 363 39.35 17.64 1.74
CA GLU A 363 39.90 16.40 2.32
C GLU A 363 41.34 16.15 1.88
N ARG A 364 41.65 16.36 0.60
CA ARG A 364 43.03 16.23 0.11
C ARG A 364 43.98 17.22 0.76
N VAL A 365 43.53 18.44 1.03
CA VAL A 365 44.32 19.45 1.73
C VAL A 365 44.54 19.06 3.19
N LEU A 366 43.48 18.66 3.90
CA LEU A 366 43.56 18.20 5.29
C LEU A 366 44.48 16.97 5.42
N PHE A 367 44.36 15.99 4.54
CA PHE A 367 45.25 14.83 4.54
C PHE A 367 46.72 15.17 4.34
N LYS A 368 47.03 16.16 3.46
CA LYS A 368 48.40 16.64 3.31
C LYS A 368 48.89 17.35 4.57
N PHE A 369 48.02 18.14 5.19
CA PHE A 369 48.34 18.86 6.43
C PHE A 369 48.62 17.89 7.59
N GLU A 370 47.77 16.86 7.78
CA GLU A 370 47.98 15.82 8.79
C GLU A 370 49.30 15.06 8.55
N LYS A 371 49.61 14.71 7.29
CA LYS A 371 50.88 14.05 6.95
C LYS A 371 52.09 14.94 7.28
N MET A 372 51.96 16.25 7.11
CA MET A 372 53.00 17.21 7.44
C MET A 372 53.19 17.35 8.95
N THR A 373 52.09 17.50 9.72
CA THR A 373 52.14 17.62 11.17
C THR A 373 52.65 16.33 11.86
N ASN A 374 52.31 15.15 11.31
CA ASN A 374 52.83 13.88 11.82
C ASN A 374 54.33 13.68 11.52
N LYS A 375 54.86 14.33 10.46
CA LYS A 375 56.32 14.34 10.21
C LYS A 375 57.05 15.27 11.17
N LEU A 376 56.42 16.35 11.64
CA LEU A 376 56.98 17.27 12.61
C LEU A 376 56.96 16.76 14.07
N LYS A 377 56.15 15.77 14.36
CA LYS A 377 56.06 15.12 15.68
C LYS A 377 56.99 13.91 15.84
N ARG A 378 57.67 13.49 14.76
CA ARG A 378 58.73 12.49 14.78
C ARG A 378 60.09 13.19 14.69
#